data_952b63fee0f93bdce01e1bc09d15871b
#
_entry.id   952b63fee0f93bdce01e1bc09d15871b
#
_cell.length_a   1.000
_cell.length_b   1.000
_cell.length_c   1.000
_cell.angle_alpha   90.00
_cell.angle_beta   90.00
_cell.angle_gamma   90.00
#
_symmetry.space_group_name_H-M   'P 1'
#
loop_
_entity.id
_entity.type
_entity.pdbx_description
1 polymer ?
#
loop_
_entity_poly.entity_id
_entity_poly.type
_entity_poly.pdbx_seq_one_letter_code
_entity_poly.pdbx_strand_id
1 'polypeptide(L)'
;MLGRDPIRARAKLGGVNAFAWQPDTGPLPVEAFSGKEVIFHLAGEPVAEGRWTAAKKRAIRESRVEGTRNLVSTLKSLEKRPAVLVVASVVGFYGDRGDEDLFEDSAPASTFLAEVCVAWEAEALKARDLGLRVATARTGIVMAPDGGALPRMLPPFRLGLGGQLGNGRQWMPWIHVDDVVGLLLHAARTEAVDGPMNVVSPNPVTNKVFTKTLGQALRRPAVLPVPRFGLKAAFGEMSQILMASQRALPKVAQNTRYNFRYPELRPALDACLSKDPTR
;
A
#
# COMPACT_ATOMS: atom_id res chain seq x y z
N MET A 1 -4.45 8.83 17.43
CA MET A 1 -4.11 7.61 16.66
C MET A 1 -4.90 6.44 17.17
N LEU A 2 -5.37 5.53 16.32
CA LEU A 2 -6.05 4.29 16.70
C LEU A 2 -5.15 3.09 16.40
N GLY A 3 -5.09 2.11 17.30
CA GLY A 3 -4.27 0.92 17.11
C GLY A 3 -4.47 -0.13 18.20
N ARG A 4 -3.99 -1.35 17.96
CA ARG A 4 -4.14 -2.48 18.89
C ARG A 4 -3.38 -2.28 20.21
N ASP A 5 -2.28 -1.56 20.18
CA ASP A 5 -1.43 -1.26 21.35
C ASP A 5 -1.15 0.25 21.43
N PRO A 6 -1.99 1.00 22.17
CA PRO A 6 -1.84 2.45 22.33
C PRO A 6 -0.60 2.83 23.16
N ILE A 7 -0.13 1.96 24.06
CA ILE A 7 1.07 2.23 24.88
C ILE A 7 2.28 2.23 23.98
N ARG A 8 2.46 1.20 23.17
CA ARG A 8 3.54 1.09 22.19
C ARG A 8 3.51 2.22 21.15
N ALA A 9 2.29 2.62 20.72
CA ALA A 9 2.13 3.73 19.79
C ALA A 9 2.64 5.05 20.37
N ARG A 10 2.31 5.36 21.63
CA ARG A 10 2.78 6.55 22.32
C ARG A 10 4.31 6.52 22.52
N ALA A 11 4.85 5.38 22.93
CA ALA A 11 6.30 5.22 23.13
C ALA A 11 7.08 5.43 21.81
N LYS A 12 6.56 4.93 20.68
CA LYS A 12 7.25 5.01 19.39
C LYS A 12 7.12 6.39 18.71
N LEU A 13 5.97 7.05 18.84
CA LEU A 13 5.67 8.26 18.07
C LEU A 13 5.77 9.57 18.89
N GLY A 14 5.86 9.48 20.23
CA GLY A 14 5.88 10.64 21.12
C GLY A 14 4.66 11.55 20.97
N GLY A 15 4.15 12.11 22.06
CA GLY A 15 3.14 13.19 22.03
C GLY A 15 1.80 12.93 21.33
N VAL A 16 1.52 11.69 20.87
CA VAL A 16 0.28 11.35 20.19
C VAL A 16 -0.77 10.83 21.14
N ASN A 17 -2.02 11.32 21.02
CA ASN A 17 -3.16 10.70 21.66
C ASN A 17 -3.45 9.37 20.97
N ALA A 18 -3.25 8.26 21.68
CA ALA A 18 -3.48 6.92 21.16
C ALA A 18 -4.61 6.23 21.91
N PHE A 19 -5.52 5.60 21.16
CA PHE A 19 -6.68 4.87 21.63
C PHE A 19 -6.61 3.41 21.18
N ALA A 20 -7.09 2.49 22.02
CA ALA A 20 -7.19 1.08 21.65
C ALA A 20 -8.30 0.88 20.62
N TRP A 21 -7.98 0.12 19.57
CA TRP A 21 -8.96 -0.30 18.57
C TRP A 21 -8.47 -1.51 17.80
N GLN A 22 -9.37 -2.45 17.58
CA GLN A 22 -9.19 -3.58 16.68
C GLN A 22 -10.24 -3.49 15.57
N PRO A 23 -9.88 -3.60 14.31
CA PRO A 23 -10.77 -3.39 13.16
C PRO A 23 -12.04 -4.25 13.16
N ASP A 24 -11.95 -5.47 13.70
CA ASP A 24 -12.99 -6.50 13.71
C ASP A 24 -13.85 -6.50 14.99
N THR A 25 -13.59 -5.64 15.99
CA THR A 25 -14.22 -5.70 17.32
C THR A 25 -15.32 -4.67 17.60
N GLY A 26 -15.81 -3.99 16.57
CA GLY A 26 -16.93 -3.05 16.71
C GLY A 26 -16.57 -1.57 16.58
N PRO A 27 -17.41 -0.67 17.12
CA PRO A 27 -17.26 0.77 16.91
C PRO A 27 -15.96 1.32 17.50
N LEU A 28 -15.49 2.42 16.92
CA LEU A 28 -14.29 3.10 17.36
C LEU A 28 -14.61 4.08 18.51
N PRO A 29 -13.64 4.37 19.39
CA PRO A 29 -13.83 5.38 20.45
C PRO A 29 -14.06 6.77 19.81
N VAL A 30 -15.21 7.36 20.10
CA VAL A 30 -15.67 8.63 19.52
C VAL A 30 -14.71 9.78 19.83
N GLU A 31 -14.06 9.73 20.99
CA GLU A 31 -13.11 10.73 21.47
C GLU A 31 -11.86 10.85 20.55
N ALA A 32 -11.54 9.78 19.82
CA ALA A 32 -10.43 9.78 18.87
C ALA A 32 -10.64 10.74 17.69
N PHE A 33 -11.88 11.12 17.41
CA PHE A 33 -12.30 11.96 16.29
C PHE A 33 -12.53 13.44 16.66
N SER A 34 -12.53 13.76 17.96
CA SER A 34 -12.77 15.14 18.44
C SER A 34 -11.78 16.12 17.83
N GLY A 35 -12.28 17.16 17.15
CA GLY A 35 -11.48 18.20 16.52
C GLY A 35 -10.61 17.72 15.34
N LYS A 36 -10.92 16.58 14.73
CA LYS A 36 -10.18 16.08 13.55
C LYS A 36 -10.91 16.48 12.28
N GLU A 37 -10.16 17.05 11.34
CA GLU A 37 -10.67 17.44 10.02
C GLU A 37 -10.41 16.36 8.96
N VAL A 38 -9.34 15.56 9.15
CA VAL A 38 -8.92 14.50 8.22
C VAL A 38 -8.69 13.20 8.94
N ILE A 39 -9.14 12.11 8.35
CA ILE A 39 -8.84 10.75 8.80
C ILE A 39 -8.01 10.03 7.74
N PHE A 40 -6.90 9.41 8.16
CA PHE A 40 -6.14 8.44 7.38
C PHE A 40 -6.43 7.05 7.92
N HIS A 41 -7.19 6.25 7.18
CA HIS A 41 -7.50 4.86 7.52
C HIS A 41 -6.56 3.91 6.80
N LEU A 42 -5.45 3.54 7.48
CA LEU A 42 -4.39 2.69 6.94
C LEU A 42 -4.34 1.31 7.60
N ALA A 43 -5.31 1.00 8.46
CA ALA A 43 -5.36 -0.26 9.19
C ALA A 43 -5.73 -1.43 8.28
N GLY A 44 -5.07 -2.56 8.48
CA GLY A 44 -5.35 -3.80 7.76
C GLY A 44 -4.36 -4.90 8.12
N GLU A 45 -4.81 -6.15 8.08
CA GLU A 45 -3.97 -7.32 8.28
C GLU A 45 -2.89 -7.41 7.19
N PRO A 46 -1.60 -7.65 7.54
CA PRO A 46 -0.52 -7.75 6.55
C PRO A 46 -0.79 -8.84 5.51
N VAL A 47 -0.79 -8.45 4.22
CA VAL A 47 -1.06 -9.37 3.10
C VAL A 47 0.14 -10.25 2.79
N ALA A 48 1.35 -9.72 2.94
CA ALA A 48 2.60 -10.38 2.58
C ALA A 48 3.26 -11.15 3.76
N GLU A 49 2.47 -11.53 4.77
CA GLU A 49 2.94 -12.31 5.92
C GLU A 49 2.26 -13.68 5.99
N GLY A 50 3.08 -14.72 5.94
CA GLY A 50 2.62 -16.10 5.98
C GLY A 50 1.94 -16.57 4.68
N ARG A 51 1.49 -17.82 4.68
CA ARG A 51 0.74 -18.40 3.57
C ARG A 51 -0.73 -17.99 3.64
N TRP A 52 -1.37 -17.85 2.51
CA TRP A 52 -2.80 -17.55 2.41
C TRP A 52 -3.66 -18.79 2.69
N THR A 53 -3.83 -19.10 3.96
CA THR A 53 -4.85 -20.06 4.43
C THR A 53 -6.24 -19.41 4.38
N ALA A 54 -7.31 -20.21 4.50
CA ALA A 54 -8.68 -19.69 4.59
C ALA A 54 -8.83 -18.70 5.77
N ALA A 55 -8.20 -18.97 6.91
CA ALA A 55 -8.19 -18.07 8.07
C ALA A 55 -7.45 -16.75 7.76
N LYS A 56 -6.28 -16.81 7.11
CA LYS A 56 -5.52 -15.60 6.71
C LYS A 56 -6.29 -14.74 5.71
N LYS A 57 -6.90 -15.35 4.69
CA LYS A 57 -7.75 -14.64 3.72
C LYS A 57 -8.94 -13.96 4.41
N ARG A 58 -9.60 -14.65 5.34
CA ARG A 58 -10.68 -14.07 6.12
C ARG A 58 -10.19 -12.87 6.94
N ALA A 59 -9.09 -12.99 7.68
CA ALA A 59 -8.51 -11.89 8.45
C ALA A 59 -8.13 -10.70 7.55
N ILE A 60 -7.55 -10.94 6.36
CA ILE A 60 -7.24 -9.89 5.38
C ILE A 60 -8.52 -9.14 4.95
N ARG A 61 -9.61 -9.86 4.67
CA ARG A 61 -10.88 -9.27 4.25
C ARG A 61 -11.55 -8.52 5.41
N GLU A 62 -11.73 -9.17 6.56
CA GLU A 62 -12.46 -8.62 7.70
C GLU A 62 -11.78 -7.37 8.25
N SER A 63 -10.46 -7.39 8.43
CA SER A 63 -9.72 -6.21 8.92
C SER A 63 -9.92 -4.96 8.05
N ARG A 64 -10.24 -5.13 6.78
CA ARG A 64 -10.44 -4.03 5.81
C ARG A 64 -11.91 -3.68 5.66
N VAL A 65 -12.72 -4.65 5.30
CA VAL A 65 -14.15 -4.43 5.00
C VAL A 65 -14.91 -4.10 6.28
N GLU A 66 -14.84 -4.97 7.31
CA GLU A 66 -15.53 -4.72 8.56
C GLU A 66 -14.90 -3.56 9.34
N GLY A 67 -13.56 -3.45 9.33
CA GLY A 67 -12.87 -2.32 9.96
C GLY A 67 -13.30 -0.98 9.37
N THR A 68 -13.45 -0.89 8.06
CA THR A 68 -13.92 0.34 7.40
C THR A 68 -15.41 0.57 7.63
N ARG A 69 -16.22 -0.48 7.63
CA ARG A 69 -17.65 -0.39 7.99
C ARG A 69 -17.84 0.15 9.41
N ASN A 70 -17.08 -0.36 10.37
CA ASN A 70 -17.10 0.11 11.75
C ASN A 70 -16.67 1.58 11.85
N LEU A 71 -15.64 1.99 11.11
CA LEU A 71 -15.22 3.38 11.01
C LEU A 71 -16.36 4.27 10.48
N VAL A 72 -16.94 3.95 9.33
CA VAL A 72 -18.03 4.73 8.72
C VAL A 72 -19.27 4.78 9.63
N SER A 73 -19.61 3.67 10.30
CA SER A 73 -20.68 3.64 11.29
C SER A 73 -20.39 4.57 12.46
N THR A 74 -19.15 4.59 12.97
CA THR A 74 -18.76 5.54 14.05
C THR A 74 -18.85 6.98 13.56
N LEU A 75 -18.39 7.28 12.34
CA LEU A 75 -18.48 8.63 11.76
C LEU A 75 -19.94 9.12 11.66
N LYS A 76 -20.88 8.20 11.40
CA LYS A 76 -22.30 8.52 11.34
C LYS A 76 -22.85 9.04 12.69
N SER A 77 -22.32 8.53 13.82
CA SER A 77 -22.75 8.92 15.16
C SER A 77 -22.14 10.23 15.67
N LEU A 78 -21.16 10.81 14.94
CA LEU A 78 -20.52 12.05 15.38
C LEU A 78 -21.41 13.26 15.09
N GLU A 79 -21.51 14.19 16.05
CA GLU A 79 -22.15 15.49 15.87
C GLU A 79 -21.35 16.36 14.88
N LYS A 80 -20.02 16.39 15.04
CA LYS A 80 -19.09 17.09 14.15
C LYS A 80 -18.20 16.07 13.45
N ARG A 81 -18.39 15.95 12.15
CA ARG A 81 -17.66 14.98 11.33
C ARG A 81 -16.41 15.60 10.73
N PRO A 82 -15.36 14.80 10.46
CA PRO A 82 -14.24 15.19 9.61
C PRO A 82 -14.71 15.55 8.19
N ALA A 83 -13.96 16.40 7.52
CA ALA A 83 -14.28 16.78 6.14
C ALA A 83 -13.74 15.74 5.13
N VAL A 84 -12.66 15.05 5.47
CA VAL A 84 -11.94 14.18 4.52
C VAL A 84 -11.62 12.83 5.15
N LEU A 85 -11.85 11.77 4.38
CA LEU A 85 -11.42 10.41 4.68
C LEU A 85 -10.49 9.90 3.57
N VAL A 86 -9.22 9.65 3.90
CA VAL A 86 -8.25 8.99 3.03
C VAL A 86 -8.09 7.55 3.48
N VAL A 87 -8.46 6.61 2.61
CA VAL A 87 -8.45 5.17 2.92
C VAL A 87 -7.36 4.48 2.09
N ALA A 88 -6.58 3.62 2.72
CA ALA A 88 -5.67 2.75 1.98
C ALA A 88 -6.44 1.79 1.07
N SER A 89 -5.85 1.53 -0.08
CA SER A 89 -6.16 0.44 -1.00
C SER A 89 -4.85 -0.03 -1.61
N VAL A 90 -4.86 -0.99 -2.52
CA VAL A 90 -3.64 -1.48 -3.16
C VAL A 90 -3.84 -1.71 -4.65
N VAL A 91 -2.76 -1.60 -5.44
CA VAL A 91 -2.76 -1.91 -6.89
C VAL A 91 -3.16 -3.35 -7.20
N GLY A 92 -3.19 -4.23 -6.20
CA GLY A 92 -3.79 -5.56 -6.30
C GLY A 92 -5.24 -5.57 -6.81
N PHE A 93 -5.93 -4.42 -6.76
CA PHE A 93 -7.22 -4.15 -7.40
C PHE A 93 -7.23 -4.53 -8.89
N TYR A 94 -6.13 -4.28 -9.60
CA TYR A 94 -6.04 -4.51 -11.04
C TYR A 94 -5.70 -5.95 -11.43
N GLY A 95 -5.14 -6.77 -10.51
CA GLY A 95 -4.68 -8.13 -10.82
C GLY A 95 -3.49 -8.16 -11.77
N ASP A 96 -3.36 -9.24 -12.56
CA ASP A 96 -2.33 -9.39 -13.60
C ASP A 96 -2.89 -8.91 -14.95
N ARG A 97 -2.32 -7.85 -15.51
CA ARG A 97 -2.80 -7.19 -16.73
C ARG A 97 -1.70 -7.09 -17.81
N GLY A 98 -0.63 -7.87 -17.69
CA GLY A 98 0.46 -7.88 -18.69
C GLY A 98 1.09 -6.50 -18.87
N ASP A 99 1.07 -5.99 -20.11
CA ASP A 99 1.69 -4.70 -20.49
C ASP A 99 0.67 -3.53 -20.56
N GLU A 100 -0.57 -3.75 -20.12
CA GLU A 100 -1.64 -2.74 -20.15
C GLU A 100 -1.33 -1.59 -19.18
N ASP A 101 -1.50 -0.36 -19.64
CA ASP A 101 -1.45 0.83 -18.77
C ASP A 101 -2.69 0.89 -17.89
N LEU A 102 -2.48 0.93 -16.55
CA LEU A 102 -3.54 0.87 -15.56
C LEU A 102 -3.70 2.23 -14.88
N PHE A 103 -4.81 2.86 -15.15
CA PHE A 103 -5.21 4.13 -14.54
C PHE A 103 -6.27 3.91 -13.46
N GLU A 104 -6.64 4.95 -12.76
CA GLU A 104 -7.60 4.89 -11.66
C GLU A 104 -9.00 4.47 -12.10
N ASP A 105 -9.36 4.69 -13.36
CA ASP A 105 -10.62 4.29 -14.01
C ASP A 105 -10.58 2.85 -14.61
N SER A 106 -9.43 2.18 -14.59
CA SER A 106 -9.30 0.80 -15.07
C SER A 106 -10.10 -0.18 -14.19
N ALA A 107 -10.74 -1.17 -14.84
CA ALA A 107 -11.60 -2.14 -14.18
C ALA A 107 -10.82 -3.06 -13.20
N PRO A 108 -11.48 -3.53 -12.12
CA PRO A 108 -10.89 -4.50 -11.20
C PRO A 108 -10.75 -5.88 -11.84
N ALA A 109 -9.80 -6.66 -11.35
CA ALA A 109 -9.70 -8.08 -11.67
C ALA A 109 -10.68 -8.94 -10.83
N SER A 110 -10.77 -10.24 -11.17
CA SER A 110 -11.54 -11.24 -10.44
C SER A 110 -10.66 -12.12 -9.53
N THR A 111 -9.66 -11.52 -8.87
CA THR A 111 -8.79 -12.20 -7.91
C THR A 111 -9.24 -11.92 -6.49
N PHE A 112 -8.84 -12.79 -5.54
CA PHE A 112 -9.16 -12.58 -4.12
C PHE A 112 -8.79 -11.16 -3.62
N LEU A 113 -7.61 -10.66 -3.96
CA LEU A 113 -7.22 -9.30 -3.53
C LEU A 113 -8.04 -8.21 -4.22
N ALA A 114 -8.34 -8.37 -5.49
CA ALA A 114 -9.17 -7.40 -6.20
C ALA A 114 -10.58 -7.33 -5.60
N GLU A 115 -11.19 -8.48 -5.30
CA GLU A 115 -12.48 -8.56 -4.61
C GLU A 115 -12.46 -7.90 -3.23
N VAL A 116 -11.37 -8.10 -2.48
CA VAL A 116 -11.18 -7.42 -1.18
C VAL A 116 -11.07 -5.91 -1.38
N CYS A 117 -10.28 -5.44 -2.36
CA CYS A 117 -10.13 -4.01 -2.65
C CYS A 117 -11.46 -3.36 -3.05
N VAL A 118 -12.22 -4.02 -3.95
CA VAL A 118 -13.55 -3.53 -4.38
C VAL A 118 -14.49 -3.38 -3.18
N ALA A 119 -14.59 -4.42 -2.34
CA ALA A 119 -15.44 -4.37 -1.15
C ALA A 119 -14.96 -3.31 -0.13
N TRP A 120 -13.65 -3.18 0.04
CA TRP A 120 -13.06 -2.19 0.94
C TRP A 120 -13.32 -0.76 0.49
N GLU A 121 -13.05 -0.44 -0.79
CA GLU A 121 -13.31 0.87 -1.37
C GLU A 121 -14.81 1.20 -1.33
N ALA A 122 -15.69 0.23 -1.59
CA ALA A 122 -17.13 0.41 -1.50
C ALA A 122 -17.60 0.77 -0.08
N GLU A 123 -17.06 0.15 0.97
CA GLU A 123 -17.37 0.53 2.36
C GLU A 123 -16.88 1.95 2.67
N ALA A 124 -15.69 2.33 2.20
CA ALA A 124 -15.15 3.66 2.40
C ALA A 124 -16.01 4.75 1.73
N LEU A 125 -16.46 4.50 0.50
CA LEU A 125 -17.27 5.45 -0.28
C LEU A 125 -18.62 5.76 0.36
N LYS A 126 -19.15 4.92 1.25
CA LYS A 126 -20.37 5.22 2.03
C LYS A 126 -20.20 6.45 2.95
N ALA A 127 -18.96 6.85 3.26
CA ALA A 127 -18.74 8.09 4.03
C ALA A 127 -19.12 9.36 3.23
N ARG A 128 -19.28 9.27 1.90
CA ARG A 128 -19.80 10.38 1.08
C ARG A 128 -21.23 10.74 1.46
N ASP A 129 -22.07 9.76 1.81
CA ASP A 129 -23.44 9.97 2.26
C ASP A 129 -23.50 10.74 3.58
N LEU A 130 -22.37 10.81 4.29
CA LEU A 130 -22.21 11.59 5.52
C LEU A 130 -21.63 13.00 5.29
N GLY A 131 -21.37 13.36 4.02
CA GLY A 131 -20.80 14.64 3.62
C GLY A 131 -19.27 14.69 3.60
N LEU A 132 -18.56 13.55 3.74
CA LEU A 132 -17.10 13.52 3.66
C LEU A 132 -16.63 13.37 2.20
N ARG A 133 -15.55 14.08 1.84
CA ARG A 133 -14.78 13.74 0.65
C ARG A 133 -13.95 12.48 0.93
N VAL A 134 -13.97 11.53 0.00
CA VAL A 134 -13.32 10.22 0.18
C VAL A 134 -12.31 9.97 -0.91
N ALA A 135 -11.04 9.79 -0.54
CA ALA A 135 -9.98 9.34 -1.44
C ALA A 135 -9.53 7.92 -1.07
N THR A 136 -9.42 7.03 -2.07
CA THR A 136 -8.90 5.68 -1.88
C THR A 136 -7.53 5.55 -2.53
N ALA A 137 -6.50 5.26 -1.72
CA ALA A 137 -5.10 5.25 -2.12
C ALA A 137 -4.66 3.85 -2.55
N ARG A 138 -4.70 3.54 -3.85
CA ARG A 138 -4.25 2.26 -4.43
C ARG A 138 -2.73 2.23 -4.45
N THR A 139 -2.14 1.81 -3.35
CA THR A 139 -0.70 1.86 -3.12
C THR A 139 0.02 0.70 -3.81
N GLY A 140 1.12 1.02 -4.47
CA GLY A 140 2.03 0.07 -5.08
C GLY A 140 3.00 -0.57 -4.09
N ILE A 141 4.14 -1.05 -4.60
CA ILE A 141 5.18 -1.70 -3.83
C ILE A 141 6.04 -0.63 -3.15
N VAL A 142 5.86 -0.45 -1.85
CA VAL A 142 6.54 0.62 -1.09
C VAL A 142 8.00 0.28 -0.84
N MET A 143 8.88 1.18 -1.25
CA MET A 143 10.32 1.17 -0.95
C MET A 143 10.59 2.06 0.26
N ALA A 144 11.02 1.45 1.35
CA ALA A 144 11.39 2.14 2.59
C ALA A 144 12.62 1.48 3.22
N PRO A 145 13.45 2.20 3.98
CA PRO A 145 14.66 1.66 4.59
C PRO A 145 14.37 0.61 5.68
N ASP A 146 13.33 0.83 6.46
CA ASP A 146 12.94 0.05 7.66
C ASP A 146 11.57 -0.59 7.57
N GLY A 147 10.95 -0.58 6.39
CA GLY A 147 9.60 -1.11 6.17
C GLY A 147 9.29 -1.39 4.70
N GLY A 148 8.02 -1.71 4.42
CA GLY A 148 7.58 -2.04 3.06
C GLY A 148 8.18 -3.33 2.52
N ALA A 149 8.49 -3.35 1.22
CA ALA A 149 9.00 -4.53 0.53
C ALA A 149 10.53 -4.65 0.56
N LEU A 150 11.25 -3.53 0.56
CA LEU A 150 12.69 -3.49 0.36
C LEU A 150 13.49 -4.30 1.39
N PRO A 151 13.28 -4.17 2.72
CA PRO A 151 14.04 -4.95 3.71
C PRO A 151 13.90 -6.47 3.53
N ARG A 152 12.77 -6.94 2.99
CA ARG A 152 12.54 -8.37 2.70
C ARG A 152 13.26 -8.84 1.43
N MET A 153 13.54 -7.93 0.50
CA MET A 153 14.28 -8.21 -0.73
C MET A 153 15.80 -8.19 -0.51
N LEU A 154 16.30 -7.35 0.41
CA LEU A 154 17.74 -7.09 0.59
C LEU A 154 18.58 -8.33 0.93
N PRO A 155 18.18 -9.29 1.81
CA PRO A 155 19.07 -10.36 2.24
C PRO A 155 19.68 -11.17 1.11
N PRO A 156 18.92 -11.73 0.14
CA PRO A 156 19.52 -12.47 -0.97
C PRO A 156 20.39 -11.57 -1.88
N PHE A 157 20.02 -10.31 -2.08
CA PHE A 157 20.81 -9.39 -2.90
C PHE A 157 22.15 -9.04 -2.24
N ARG A 158 22.20 -8.83 -0.93
CA ARG A 158 23.44 -8.57 -0.17
C ARG A 158 24.42 -9.74 -0.25
N LEU A 159 23.89 -10.97 -0.30
CA LEU A 159 24.68 -12.19 -0.48
C LEU A 159 25.11 -12.43 -1.93
N GLY A 160 24.72 -11.57 -2.87
CA GLY A 160 25.00 -11.78 -4.30
C GLY A 160 24.14 -12.88 -4.95
N LEU A 161 23.11 -13.35 -4.24
CA LEU A 161 22.17 -14.37 -4.68
C LEU A 161 20.87 -13.77 -5.25
N GLY A 162 20.82 -12.46 -5.41
CA GLY A 162 19.67 -11.75 -5.98
C GLY A 162 19.42 -12.12 -7.43
N GLY A 163 18.15 -12.05 -7.87
CA GLY A 163 17.80 -12.30 -9.24
C GLY A 163 16.35 -11.95 -9.56
N GLN A 164 16.06 -11.96 -10.86
CA GLN A 164 14.71 -11.68 -11.33
C GLN A 164 13.74 -12.82 -10.99
N LEU A 165 12.47 -12.46 -10.75
CA LEU A 165 11.40 -13.43 -10.51
C LEU A 165 10.81 -13.91 -11.83
N GLY A 166 10.84 -15.22 -12.07
CA GLY A 166 10.39 -15.81 -13.32
C GLY A 166 11.19 -15.28 -14.54
N ASN A 167 10.50 -14.77 -15.55
CA ASN A 167 11.11 -14.16 -16.73
C ASN A 167 11.46 -12.67 -16.55
N GLY A 168 11.08 -12.06 -15.44
CA GLY A 168 11.36 -10.67 -15.11
C GLY A 168 10.61 -9.62 -15.94
N ARG A 169 9.63 -10.03 -16.76
CA ARG A 169 8.87 -9.11 -17.64
C ARG A 169 7.72 -8.39 -16.93
N GLN A 170 7.28 -8.90 -15.79
CA GLN A 170 6.18 -8.29 -15.03
C GLN A 170 6.53 -6.87 -14.59
N TRP A 171 5.60 -5.95 -14.79
CA TRP A 171 5.70 -4.57 -14.33
C TRP A 171 5.51 -4.48 -12.82
N MET A 172 6.36 -3.69 -12.19
CA MET A 172 6.36 -3.44 -10.74
C MET A 172 5.95 -1.99 -10.48
N PRO A 173 4.75 -1.75 -9.95
CA PRO A 173 4.30 -0.42 -9.55
C PRO A 173 4.93 -0.04 -8.21
N TRP A 174 6.19 0.37 -8.24
CA TRP A 174 6.95 0.77 -7.06
C TRP A 174 6.68 2.23 -6.67
N ILE A 175 6.97 2.57 -5.40
CA ILE A 175 6.94 3.95 -4.90
C ILE A 175 7.87 4.09 -3.68
N HIS A 176 8.52 5.25 -3.52
CA HIS A 176 9.27 5.59 -2.31
C HIS A 176 8.32 5.99 -1.17
N VAL A 177 8.65 5.64 0.07
CA VAL A 177 7.79 5.92 1.25
C VAL A 177 7.51 7.41 1.44
N ASP A 178 8.47 8.30 1.15
CA ASP A 178 8.25 9.76 1.25
C ASP A 178 7.16 10.23 0.26
N ASP A 179 7.09 9.63 -0.94
CA ASP A 179 6.04 9.94 -1.90
C ASP A 179 4.70 9.30 -1.53
N VAL A 180 4.70 8.14 -0.83
CA VAL A 180 3.45 7.62 -0.24
C VAL A 180 2.88 8.62 0.75
N VAL A 181 3.69 9.09 1.70
CA VAL A 181 3.27 10.09 2.69
C VAL A 181 2.81 11.38 2.01
N GLY A 182 3.61 11.85 1.04
CA GLY A 182 3.29 13.06 0.26
C GLY A 182 1.96 12.96 -0.47
N LEU A 183 1.69 11.84 -1.15
CA LEU A 183 0.44 11.60 -1.88
C LEU A 183 -0.77 11.47 -0.96
N LEU A 184 -0.63 10.83 0.22
CA LEU A 184 -1.71 10.78 1.20
C LEU A 184 -2.05 12.19 1.73
N LEU A 185 -1.04 13.01 2.02
CA LEU A 185 -1.23 14.40 2.43
C LEU A 185 -1.79 15.25 1.30
N HIS A 186 -1.36 15.02 0.06
CA HIS A 186 -1.90 15.68 -1.14
C HIS A 186 -3.38 15.34 -1.31
N ALA A 187 -3.76 14.06 -1.20
CA ALA A 187 -5.16 13.65 -1.24
C ALA A 187 -6.02 14.31 -0.14
N ALA A 188 -5.45 14.50 1.05
CA ALA A 188 -6.16 15.16 2.13
C ALA A 188 -6.42 16.66 1.86
N ARG A 189 -5.46 17.36 1.22
CA ARG A 189 -5.46 18.81 1.03
C ARG A 189 -6.05 19.27 -0.30
N THR A 190 -6.06 18.40 -1.31
CA THR A 190 -6.46 18.75 -2.69
C THR A 190 -7.89 18.33 -2.94
N GLU A 191 -8.79 19.27 -3.07
CA GLU A 191 -10.22 19.05 -3.26
C GLU A 191 -10.53 18.20 -4.50
N ALA A 192 -9.78 18.39 -5.58
CA ALA A 192 -9.93 17.64 -6.82
C ALA A 192 -9.55 16.14 -6.70
N VAL A 193 -8.93 15.71 -5.57
CA VAL A 193 -8.68 14.30 -5.30
C VAL A 193 -9.87 13.71 -4.54
N ASP A 194 -10.83 13.17 -5.30
CA ASP A 194 -12.02 12.49 -4.78
C ASP A 194 -12.20 11.15 -5.51
N GLY A 195 -12.20 10.06 -4.77
CA GLY A 195 -12.23 8.70 -5.32
C GLY A 195 -10.85 8.02 -5.38
N PRO A 196 -10.65 7.07 -6.31
CA PRO A 196 -9.40 6.31 -6.41
C PRO A 196 -8.24 7.17 -6.88
N MET A 197 -7.07 6.93 -6.29
CA MET A 197 -5.79 7.50 -6.67
C MET A 197 -4.70 6.42 -6.62
N ASN A 198 -3.98 6.25 -7.72
CA ASN A 198 -2.82 5.37 -7.76
C ASN A 198 -1.64 6.01 -7.03
N VAL A 199 -1.23 5.39 -5.92
CA VAL A 199 -0.08 5.79 -5.12
C VAL A 199 1.13 4.97 -5.56
N VAL A 200 1.65 5.33 -6.73
CA VAL A 200 2.78 4.68 -7.43
C VAL A 200 3.71 5.74 -8.03
N SER A 201 4.96 5.36 -8.30
CA SER A 201 5.89 6.21 -9.07
C SER A 201 5.37 6.41 -10.50
N PRO A 202 5.59 7.59 -11.13
CA PRO A 202 5.22 7.83 -12.51
C PRO A 202 6.01 6.97 -13.52
N ASN A 203 7.13 6.37 -13.10
CA ASN A 203 8.01 5.56 -13.92
C ASN A 203 8.04 4.10 -13.45
N PRO A 204 6.98 3.30 -13.73
CA PRO A 204 6.98 1.88 -13.41
C PRO A 204 8.09 1.16 -14.19
N VAL A 205 8.66 0.12 -13.61
CA VAL A 205 9.72 -0.67 -14.22
C VAL A 205 9.36 -2.15 -14.25
N THR A 206 10.00 -2.92 -15.16
CA THR A 206 9.87 -4.38 -15.09
C THR A 206 10.70 -4.95 -13.94
N ASN A 207 10.35 -6.14 -13.46
CA ASN A 207 11.10 -6.83 -12.41
C ASN A 207 12.57 -7.04 -12.79
N LYS A 208 12.87 -7.29 -14.08
CA LYS A 208 14.24 -7.39 -14.58
C LYS A 208 15.02 -6.08 -14.39
N VAL A 209 14.41 -4.94 -14.73
CA VAL A 209 15.02 -3.61 -14.54
C VAL A 209 15.21 -3.33 -13.06
N PHE A 210 14.18 -3.58 -12.23
CA PHE A 210 14.25 -3.41 -10.78
C PHE A 210 15.40 -4.22 -10.18
N THR A 211 15.49 -5.51 -10.52
CA THR A 211 16.53 -6.43 -10.03
C THR A 211 17.92 -5.95 -10.39
N LYS A 212 18.14 -5.54 -11.65
CA LYS A 212 19.42 -5.01 -12.11
C LYS A 212 19.79 -3.73 -11.35
N THR A 213 18.84 -2.80 -11.20
CA THR A 213 19.07 -1.52 -10.52
C THR A 213 19.37 -1.71 -9.03
N LEU A 214 18.68 -2.62 -8.34
CA LEU A 214 18.94 -2.95 -6.95
C LEU A 214 20.33 -3.60 -6.77
N GLY A 215 20.69 -4.55 -7.63
CA GLY A 215 22.02 -5.15 -7.62
C GLY A 215 23.14 -4.10 -7.81
N GLN A 216 22.97 -3.18 -8.75
CA GLN A 216 23.90 -2.07 -8.97
C GLN A 216 23.98 -1.11 -7.77
N ALA A 217 22.85 -0.79 -7.13
CA ALA A 217 22.82 0.06 -5.94
C ALA A 217 23.55 -0.58 -4.75
N LEU A 218 23.49 -1.89 -4.63
CA LEU A 218 24.18 -2.68 -3.59
C LEU A 218 25.62 -3.04 -3.99
N ARG A 219 26.04 -2.79 -5.22
CA ARG A 219 27.32 -3.26 -5.78
C ARG A 219 27.47 -4.79 -5.66
N ARG A 220 26.38 -5.51 -5.94
CA ARG A 220 26.32 -6.98 -5.89
C ARG A 220 25.75 -7.53 -7.18
N PRO A 221 26.21 -8.72 -7.64
CA PRO A 221 25.58 -9.41 -8.76
C PRO A 221 24.13 -9.74 -8.43
N ALA A 222 23.25 -9.68 -9.44
CA ALA A 222 21.84 -10.01 -9.32
C ALA A 222 21.40 -10.79 -10.56
N VAL A 223 22.00 -11.98 -10.75
CA VAL A 223 21.92 -12.78 -11.98
C VAL A 223 21.23 -14.13 -11.80
N LEU A 224 20.90 -14.53 -10.56
CA LEU A 224 20.30 -15.83 -10.26
C LEU A 224 18.76 -15.75 -10.38
N PRO A 225 18.13 -16.24 -11.47
CA PRO A 225 16.69 -16.15 -11.62
C PRO A 225 15.98 -17.05 -10.61
N VAL A 226 14.91 -16.53 -9.98
CA VAL A 226 14.05 -17.30 -9.10
C VAL A 226 12.91 -17.90 -9.93
N PRO A 227 12.87 -19.22 -10.14
CA PRO A 227 11.84 -19.84 -10.97
C PRO A 227 10.45 -19.75 -10.33
N ARG A 228 9.40 -19.66 -11.17
CA ARG A 228 8.00 -19.55 -10.71
C ARG A 228 7.59 -20.69 -9.76
N PHE A 229 8.04 -21.92 -10.04
CA PHE A 229 7.72 -23.06 -9.19
C PHE A 229 8.32 -22.92 -7.78
N GLY A 230 9.53 -22.37 -7.66
CA GLY A 230 10.16 -22.08 -6.38
C GLY A 230 9.38 -21.04 -5.57
N LEU A 231 8.90 -19.98 -6.22
CA LEU A 231 8.03 -18.99 -5.56
C LEU A 231 6.71 -19.61 -5.10
N LYS A 232 6.08 -20.45 -5.94
CA LYS A 232 4.83 -21.14 -5.57
C LYS A 232 5.06 -22.13 -4.41
N ALA A 233 6.16 -22.86 -4.39
CA ALA A 233 6.51 -23.76 -3.28
C ALA A 233 6.75 -23.00 -1.96
N ALA A 234 7.46 -21.85 -2.02
CA ALA A 234 7.77 -21.04 -0.84
C ALA A 234 6.54 -20.27 -0.30
N PHE A 235 5.78 -19.61 -1.17
CA PHE A 235 4.74 -18.65 -0.79
C PHE A 235 3.31 -19.12 -1.06
N GLY A 236 3.13 -20.26 -1.74
CA GLY A 236 1.80 -20.75 -2.09
C GLY A 236 1.05 -19.78 -3.00
N GLU A 237 -0.24 -19.55 -2.70
CA GLU A 237 -1.11 -18.64 -3.48
C GLU A 237 -0.63 -17.19 -3.44
N MET A 238 0.02 -16.75 -2.36
CA MET A 238 0.59 -15.39 -2.26
C MET A 238 1.62 -15.10 -3.35
N SER A 239 2.26 -16.13 -3.96
CA SER A 239 3.19 -15.96 -5.08
C SER A 239 2.56 -15.24 -6.28
N GLN A 240 1.24 -15.27 -6.42
CA GLN A 240 0.52 -14.55 -7.48
C GLN A 240 0.77 -13.04 -7.41
N ILE A 241 0.88 -12.46 -6.20
CA ILE A 241 1.18 -11.03 -6.04
C ILE A 241 2.56 -10.69 -6.58
N LEU A 242 3.54 -11.57 -6.32
CA LEU A 242 4.93 -11.36 -6.75
C LEU A 242 5.11 -11.49 -8.26
N MET A 243 4.18 -12.18 -8.92
CA MET A 243 4.25 -12.49 -10.35
C MET A 243 3.29 -11.66 -11.19
N ALA A 244 2.33 -10.96 -10.56
CA ALA A 244 1.39 -10.11 -11.27
C ALA A 244 2.11 -8.94 -11.95
N SER A 245 1.75 -8.69 -13.20
CA SER A 245 2.21 -7.56 -13.97
C SER A 245 1.20 -6.42 -13.88
N GLN A 246 1.64 -5.28 -13.35
CA GLN A 246 0.77 -4.12 -13.10
C GLN A 246 1.51 -2.85 -13.49
N ARG A 247 1.26 -2.36 -14.71
CA ARG A 247 1.80 -1.09 -15.17
C ARG A 247 0.89 0.07 -14.73
N ALA A 248 0.76 0.22 -13.40
CA ALA A 248 -0.07 1.26 -12.83
C ALA A 248 0.61 2.64 -12.94
N LEU A 249 -0.17 3.64 -13.35
CA LEU A 249 0.26 5.01 -13.56
C LEU A 249 -0.56 5.98 -12.70
N PRO A 250 0.07 7.03 -12.11
CA PRO A 250 -0.57 7.93 -11.14
C PRO A 250 -1.24 9.11 -11.85
N LYS A 251 -2.26 8.86 -12.70
CA LYS A 251 -2.93 9.88 -13.52
C LYS A 251 -3.57 10.98 -12.68
N VAL A 252 -4.25 10.62 -11.59
CA VAL A 252 -4.88 11.60 -10.68
C VAL A 252 -3.82 12.48 -10.03
N ALA A 253 -2.73 11.91 -9.51
CA ALA A 253 -1.65 12.68 -8.89
C ALA A 253 -0.98 13.64 -9.88
N GLN A 254 -0.75 13.21 -11.12
CA GLN A 254 -0.18 14.05 -12.19
C GLN A 254 -1.14 15.18 -12.59
N ASN A 255 -2.43 14.88 -12.79
CA ASN A 255 -3.44 15.86 -13.16
C ASN A 255 -3.66 16.92 -12.06
N THR A 256 -3.49 16.53 -10.79
CA THR A 256 -3.57 17.42 -9.64
C THR A 256 -2.22 18.04 -9.26
N ARG A 257 -1.21 17.90 -10.12
CA ARG A 257 0.12 18.52 -10.04
C ARG A 257 0.91 18.14 -8.77
N TYR A 258 0.82 16.88 -8.35
CA TYR A 258 1.71 16.39 -7.31
C TYR A 258 3.15 16.34 -7.81
N ASN A 259 4.08 16.89 -7.04
CA ASN A 259 5.50 16.86 -7.38
C ASN A 259 6.18 15.69 -6.67
N PHE A 260 6.51 14.64 -7.43
CA PHE A 260 7.19 13.45 -6.90
C PHE A 260 8.61 13.78 -6.45
N ARG A 261 8.97 13.37 -5.25
CA ARG A 261 10.31 13.51 -4.70
C ARG A 261 11.29 12.50 -5.30
N TYR A 262 10.80 11.28 -5.54
CA TYR A 262 11.57 10.18 -6.12
C TYR A 262 10.85 9.58 -7.33
N PRO A 263 10.81 10.28 -8.48
CA PRO A 263 10.17 9.74 -9.68
C PRO A 263 10.97 8.59 -10.32
N GLU A 264 12.29 8.53 -10.08
CA GLU A 264 13.19 7.55 -10.68
C GLU A 264 13.64 6.48 -9.67
N LEU A 265 13.68 5.21 -10.11
CA LEU A 265 13.96 4.06 -9.25
C LEU A 265 15.35 4.13 -8.58
N ARG A 266 16.39 4.51 -9.33
CA ARG A 266 17.76 4.48 -8.81
C ARG A 266 17.96 5.47 -7.65
N PRO A 267 17.60 6.75 -7.75
CA PRO A 267 17.63 7.69 -6.62
C PRO A 267 16.79 7.25 -5.43
N ALA A 268 15.60 6.65 -5.69
CA ALA A 268 14.75 6.13 -4.63
C ALA A 268 15.43 5.00 -3.83
N LEU A 269 16.05 4.05 -4.52
CA LEU A 269 16.79 2.95 -3.88
C LEU A 269 18.02 3.47 -3.13
N ASP A 270 18.78 4.37 -3.72
CA ASP A 270 19.96 4.96 -3.06
C ASP A 270 19.56 5.70 -1.77
N ALA A 271 18.46 6.44 -1.76
CA ALA A 271 17.91 7.12 -0.57
C ALA A 271 17.48 6.13 0.52
N CYS A 272 16.83 5.03 0.16
CA CYS A 272 16.47 3.98 1.12
C CYS A 272 17.71 3.29 1.70
N LEU A 273 18.68 2.96 0.85
CA LEU A 273 19.90 2.24 1.26
C LEU A 273 20.86 3.08 2.09
N SER A 274 20.87 4.41 1.92
CA SER A 274 21.70 5.32 2.74
C SER A 274 21.23 5.43 4.20
N LYS A 275 19.93 5.20 4.43
CA LYS A 275 19.30 5.21 5.76
C LYS A 275 19.19 3.82 6.39
N ASP A 276 19.72 2.79 5.73
CA ASP A 276 19.65 1.41 6.20
C ASP A 276 20.60 1.22 7.40
N PRO A 277 20.09 0.92 8.61
CA PRO A 277 20.90 0.80 9.83
C PRO A 277 21.85 -0.41 9.83
N THR A 278 21.74 -1.28 8.83
CA THR A 278 22.55 -2.51 8.70
C THR A 278 23.63 -2.42 7.61
N ARG A 279 23.94 -1.21 7.19
CA ARG A 279 24.97 -0.92 6.18
C ARG A 279 26.33 -0.64 6.82
#